data_d92ad7ee6265ab71b69af39dee9d8a7f
#
_entry.id   d92ad7ee6265ab71b69af39dee9d8a7f
#
_cell.length_a   1.000
_cell.length_b   1.000
_cell.length_c   1.000
_cell.angle_alpha   90.00
_cell.angle_beta   90.00
_cell.angle_gamma   90.00
#
_symmetry.space_group_name_H-M   'P 1'
#
loop_
_entity.id
_entity.type
_entity.pdbx_description
1 polymer ?
#
loop_
_entity_poly.entity_id
_entity_poly.type
_entity_poly.pdbx_seq_one_letter_code
_entity_poly.pdbx_strand_id
1 'polypeptide(L)'
;MGDIMKIITGGQSGGDLAGIYFAKKYHIPCKINTFKDFYPITGNLPDDVEIEYVCDTGNYISNLRERTKYNVQNSDFTLILLNTDIMFTKGSKLTYNLCMKLKKDVMYIDINTHIGSFHDKTWSYGNTRVIQSIESAREIIKSKNIQVLNVAGQREINEYNALEFLEKLLL
;
A
#
# COMPACT_ATOMS: atom_id res chain seq x y z
N MET A 1 17.70 -5.32 4.09
CA MET A 1 16.44 -5.21 3.36
C MET A 1 16.16 -6.58 2.77
N GLY A 2 15.04 -7.23 3.15
CA GLY A 2 14.58 -8.38 2.38
C GLY A 2 14.35 -7.88 0.94
N ASP A 3 14.68 -8.70 -0.05
CA ASP A 3 14.69 -8.28 -1.46
C ASP A 3 13.26 -8.05 -1.98
N ILE A 4 12.68 -6.88 -1.69
CA ILE A 4 11.44 -6.47 -2.36
C ILE A 4 11.78 -6.37 -3.85
N MET A 5 11.24 -7.29 -4.64
CA MET A 5 11.52 -7.36 -6.07
C MET A 5 10.59 -6.47 -6.89
N LYS A 6 9.42 -6.12 -6.35
CA LYS A 6 8.42 -5.32 -7.07
C LYS A 6 7.53 -4.56 -6.09
N ILE A 7 7.18 -3.34 -6.47
CA ILE A 7 6.12 -2.56 -5.83
C ILE A 7 4.93 -2.45 -6.76
N ILE A 8 3.73 -2.66 -6.24
CA ILE A 8 2.47 -2.43 -6.94
C ILE A 8 1.62 -1.42 -6.17
N THR A 9 0.79 -0.68 -6.86
CA THR A 9 -0.06 0.37 -6.26
C THR A 9 -1.28 0.65 -7.14
N GLY A 10 -2.26 1.33 -6.58
CA GLY A 10 -3.46 1.76 -7.31
C GLY A 10 -3.29 3.07 -8.08
N GLY A 11 -2.19 3.79 -7.88
CA GLY A 11 -1.89 5.03 -8.60
C GLY A 11 -2.67 6.26 -8.13
N GLN A 12 -3.22 6.25 -6.92
CA GLN A 12 -3.81 7.45 -6.34
C GLN A 12 -2.74 8.43 -5.84
N SER A 13 -3.11 9.70 -5.65
CA SER A 13 -2.29 10.65 -4.90
C SER A 13 -2.01 10.16 -3.48
N GLY A 14 -1.08 10.77 -2.79
CA GLY A 14 -0.77 10.42 -1.40
C GLY A 14 0.06 9.15 -1.28
N GLY A 15 -0.41 8.19 -0.48
CA GLY A 15 0.34 6.99 -0.15
C GLY A 15 0.71 6.11 -1.34
N ASP A 16 -0.18 5.95 -2.30
CA ASP A 16 0.08 5.19 -3.53
C ASP A 16 1.22 5.82 -4.35
N LEU A 17 1.19 7.15 -4.49
CA LEU A 17 2.20 7.90 -5.24
C LEU A 17 3.57 7.86 -4.54
N ALA A 18 3.58 7.89 -3.21
CA ALA A 18 4.81 7.71 -2.44
C ALA A 18 5.48 6.36 -2.72
N GLY A 19 4.69 5.30 -2.87
CA GLY A 19 5.20 3.97 -3.27
C GLY A 19 5.89 4.00 -4.64
N ILE A 20 5.34 4.74 -5.59
CA ILE A 20 5.93 4.93 -6.93
C ILE A 20 7.26 5.68 -6.83
N TYR A 21 7.30 6.79 -6.10
CA TYR A 21 8.52 7.58 -5.91
C TYR A 21 9.61 6.80 -5.21
N PHE A 22 9.25 6.02 -4.18
CA PHE A 22 10.18 5.13 -3.50
C PHE A 22 10.77 4.09 -4.48
N ALA A 23 9.91 3.40 -5.22
CA ALA A 23 10.34 2.40 -6.19
C ALA A 23 11.33 3.00 -7.22
N LYS A 24 11.02 4.18 -7.73
CA LYS A 24 11.90 4.88 -8.68
C LYS A 24 13.23 5.29 -8.09
N LYS A 25 13.22 5.89 -6.93
CA LYS A 25 14.45 6.33 -6.24
C LYS A 25 15.42 5.18 -5.97
N TYR A 26 14.87 3.99 -5.68
CA TYR A 26 15.68 2.81 -5.32
C TYR A 26 15.74 1.75 -6.43
N HIS A 27 15.34 2.11 -7.65
CA HIS A 27 15.40 1.25 -8.84
C HIS A 27 14.66 -0.09 -8.67
N ILE A 28 13.55 -0.07 -7.91
CA ILE A 28 12.69 -1.22 -7.73
C ILE A 28 11.63 -1.23 -8.83
N PRO A 29 11.40 -2.33 -9.54
CA PRO A 29 10.31 -2.44 -10.51
C PRO A 29 8.97 -2.03 -9.89
N CYS A 30 8.24 -1.14 -10.56
CA CYS A 30 6.97 -0.62 -10.07
C CYS A 30 5.87 -0.71 -11.13
N LYS A 31 4.66 -1.05 -10.69
CA LYS A 31 3.49 -1.16 -11.55
C LYS A 31 2.27 -0.51 -10.92
N ILE A 32 1.58 0.30 -11.69
CA ILE A 32 0.26 0.83 -11.33
C ILE A 32 -0.80 -0.08 -11.93
N ASN A 33 -1.57 -0.73 -11.09
CA ASN A 33 -2.76 -1.47 -11.49
C ASN A 33 -3.98 -0.59 -11.28
N THR A 34 -4.66 -0.25 -12.35
CA THR A 34 -5.76 0.70 -12.34
C THR A 34 -6.86 0.28 -13.34
N PHE A 35 -7.72 1.20 -13.74
CA PHE A 35 -8.74 0.98 -14.76
C PHE A 35 -8.81 2.21 -15.68
N LYS A 36 -9.34 2.00 -16.87
CA LYS A 36 -9.55 3.08 -17.84
C LYS A 36 -10.45 4.16 -17.21
N ASP A 37 -10.18 5.42 -17.50
CA ASP A 37 -10.91 6.57 -16.95
C ASP A 37 -10.77 6.78 -15.43
N PHE A 38 -9.70 6.24 -14.83
CA PHE A 38 -9.33 6.55 -13.46
C PHE A 38 -8.69 7.94 -13.39
N TYR A 39 -9.41 8.90 -12.81
CA TYR A 39 -9.04 10.31 -12.82
C TYR A 39 -7.95 10.76 -11.83
N PRO A 40 -7.65 10.11 -10.71
CA PRO A 40 -6.65 10.63 -9.79
C PRO A 40 -5.22 10.17 -10.06
N ILE A 41 -4.86 9.80 -11.27
CA ILE A 41 -3.43 9.78 -11.63
C ILE A 41 -3.03 11.25 -11.81
N THR A 42 -3.04 11.99 -10.70
CA THR A 42 -2.63 13.38 -10.65
C THR A 42 -1.28 13.46 -10.01
N GLY A 43 -0.33 13.90 -10.74
CA GLY A 43 1.04 14.09 -10.30
C GLY A 43 1.99 13.81 -11.45
N ASN A 44 3.21 14.27 -11.32
CA ASN A 44 4.28 13.94 -12.25
C ASN A 44 4.67 12.46 -12.07
N LEU A 45 3.90 11.57 -12.69
CA LEU A 45 4.32 10.17 -12.77
C LEU A 45 5.64 10.12 -13.56
N PRO A 46 6.62 9.35 -13.09
CA PRO A 46 7.80 9.06 -13.88
C PRO A 46 7.38 8.40 -15.20
N ASP A 47 7.97 8.83 -16.33
CA ASP A 47 7.60 8.42 -17.70
C ASP A 47 7.70 6.91 -17.95
N ASP A 48 8.45 6.19 -17.12
CA ASP A 48 8.76 4.77 -17.27
C ASP A 48 7.99 3.86 -16.29
N VAL A 49 6.92 4.35 -15.65
CA VAL A 49 6.07 3.52 -14.78
C VAL A 49 5.13 2.67 -15.63
N GLU A 50 5.16 1.37 -15.41
CA GLU A 50 4.21 0.45 -16.04
C GLU A 50 2.80 0.68 -15.50
N ILE A 51 1.83 0.89 -16.40
CA ILE A 51 0.40 1.02 -16.06
C ILE A 51 -0.35 -0.14 -16.68
N GLU A 52 -1.14 -0.85 -15.88
CA GLU A 52 -2.00 -1.93 -16.34
C GLU A 52 -3.46 -1.65 -15.96
N TYR A 53 -4.35 -1.81 -16.94
CA TYR A 53 -5.79 -1.78 -16.72
C TYR A 53 -6.28 -3.18 -16.35
N VAL A 54 -6.64 -3.37 -15.07
CA VAL A 54 -6.91 -4.70 -14.49
C VAL A 54 -8.39 -5.02 -14.35
N CYS A 55 -9.24 -4.05 -14.59
CA CYS A 55 -10.70 -4.25 -14.56
C CYS A 55 -11.45 -3.23 -15.42
N ASP A 56 -12.63 -3.64 -15.86
CA ASP A 56 -13.62 -2.79 -16.50
C ASP A 56 -15.03 -3.36 -16.22
N THR A 57 -15.69 -2.83 -15.20
CA THR A 57 -17.02 -3.26 -14.79
C THR A 57 -18.13 -2.34 -15.33
N GLY A 58 -17.76 -1.28 -16.04
CA GLY A 58 -18.68 -0.22 -16.46
C GLY A 58 -19.16 0.69 -15.32
N ASN A 59 -18.68 0.48 -14.08
CA ASN A 59 -19.05 1.28 -12.92
C ASN A 59 -17.80 1.69 -12.13
N TYR A 60 -17.63 2.98 -11.90
CA TYR A 60 -16.44 3.54 -11.24
C TYR A 60 -16.20 2.96 -9.84
N ILE A 61 -17.24 2.86 -9.01
CA ILE A 61 -17.12 2.31 -7.65
C ILE A 61 -16.73 0.84 -7.66
N SER A 62 -17.34 0.07 -8.58
CA SER A 62 -16.99 -1.34 -8.75
C SER A 62 -15.56 -1.50 -9.25
N ASN A 63 -15.11 -0.66 -10.17
CA ASN A 63 -13.73 -0.65 -10.65
C ASN A 63 -12.72 -0.34 -9.54
N LEU A 64 -13.02 0.62 -8.65
CA LEU A 64 -12.18 0.90 -7.48
C LEU A 64 -12.02 -0.35 -6.59
N ARG A 65 -13.10 -1.08 -6.36
CA ARG A 65 -13.09 -2.31 -5.54
C ARG A 65 -12.29 -3.43 -6.21
N GLU A 66 -12.55 -3.69 -7.49
CA GLU A 66 -11.86 -4.74 -8.23
C GLU A 66 -10.36 -4.45 -8.37
N ARG A 67 -9.96 -3.22 -8.65
CA ARG A 67 -8.57 -2.81 -8.65
C ARG A 67 -7.89 -3.04 -7.29
N THR A 68 -8.52 -2.61 -6.20
CA THR A 68 -8.00 -2.82 -4.85
C THR A 68 -7.85 -4.31 -4.54
N LYS A 69 -8.85 -5.10 -4.88
CA LYS A 69 -8.82 -6.56 -4.74
C LYS A 69 -7.68 -7.18 -5.55
N TYR A 70 -7.49 -6.74 -6.80
CA TYR A 70 -6.41 -7.21 -7.66
C TYR A 70 -5.03 -6.95 -7.03
N ASN A 71 -4.79 -5.74 -6.50
CA ASN A 71 -3.54 -5.40 -5.84
C ASN A 71 -3.30 -6.27 -4.60
N VAL A 72 -4.30 -6.47 -3.75
CA VAL A 72 -4.18 -7.34 -2.58
C VAL A 72 -3.90 -8.79 -2.99
N GLN A 73 -4.59 -9.31 -3.99
CA GLN A 73 -4.40 -10.68 -4.47
C GLN A 73 -3.00 -10.93 -5.02
N ASN A 74 -2.43 -9.95 -5.73
CA ASN A 74 -1.16 -10.05 -6.44
C ASN A 74 0.05 -9.52 -5.65
N SER A 75 -0.10 -9.33 -4.34
CA SER A 75 0.99 -8.97 -3.43
C SER A 75 1.17 -10.01 -2.34
N ASP A 76 2.37 -10.04 -1.76
CA ASP A 76 2.67 -10.86 -0.58
C ASP A 76 2.32 -10.12 0.70
N PHE A 77 2.47 -8.79 0.67
CA PHE A 77 2.28 -7.92 1.81
C PHE A 77 1.62 -6.61 1.35
N THR A 78 0.65 -6.12 2.10
CA THR A 78 0.03 -4.81 1.88
C THR A 78 0.41 -3.86 3.00
N LEU A 79 1.01 -2.73 2.64
CA LEU A 79 1.32 -1.64 3.53
C LEU A 79 0.34 -0.49 3.28
N ILE A 80 -0.43 -0.12 4.29
CA ILE A 80 -1.41 0.97 4.24
C ILE A 80 -0.87 2.15 5.05
N LEU A 81 -0.57 3.24 4.35
CA LEU A 81 -0.09 4.48 4.97
C LEU A 81 -1.27 5.36 5.40
N LEU A 82 -1.27 5.76 6.65
CA LEU A 82 -2.29 6.62 7.25
C LEU A 82 -1.66 7.94 7.70
N ASN A 83 -2.47 8.98 7.72
CA ASN A 83 -2.15 10.25 8.36
C ASN A 83 -3.15 10.42 9.51
N THR A 84 -2.63 10.60 10.69
CA THR A 84 -3.36 10.58 11.96
C THR A 84 -4.58 11.44 12.03
N ASP A 85 -5.33 11.28 13.08
CA ASP A 85 -6.60 11.92 13.46
C ASP A 85 -7.79 11.43 12.65
N ILE A 86 -7.56 10.66 11.63
CA ILE A 86 -8.63 10.10 10.82
C ILE A 86 -8.54 8.59 10.94
N MET A 87 -9.52 8.03 11.60
CA MET A 87 -9.84 6.61 11.47
C MET A 87 -9.82 6.23 9.98
N PHE A 88 -9.59 4.98 9.67
CA PHE A 88 -9.58 4.49 8.29
C PHE A 88 -10.54 5.23 7.36
N THR A 89 -10.03 5.83 6.31
CA THR A 89 -10.87 6.26 5.19
C THR A 89 -11.59 5.04 4.59
N LYS A 90 -12.66 5.26 3.86
CA LYS A 90 -13.42 4.16 3.22
C LYS A 90 -12.51 3.29 2.34
N GLY A 91 -11.56 3.91 1.61
CA GLY A 91 -10.62 3.19 0.75
C GLY A 91 -9.62 2.35 1.55
N SER A 92 -9.00 2.92 2.58
CA SER A 92 -8.05 2.21 3.45
C SER A 92 -8.73 1.06 4.19
N LYS A 93 -9.96 1.28 4.68
CA LYS A 93 -10.77 0.24 5.32
C LYS A 93 -11.11 -0.89 4.36
N LEU A 94 -11.47 -0.57 3.12
CA LEU A 94 -11.72 -1.57 2.08
C LEU A 94 -10.48 -2.41 1.83
N THR A 95 -9.32 -1.79 1.67
CA THR A 95 -8.05 -2.48 1.47
C THR A 95 -7.74 -3.43 2.62
N TYR A 96 -7.85 -2.95 3.87
CA TYR A 96 -7.63 -3.76 5.06
C TYR A 96 -8.59 -4.97 5.12
N ASN A 97 -9.89 -4.73 4.92
CA ASN A 97 -10.90 -5.79 4.96
C ASN A 97 -10.68 -6.85 3.86
N LEU A 98 -10.23 -6.43 2.68
CA LEU A 98 -9.87 -7.35 1.61
C LEU A 98 -8.65 -8.21 1.96
N CYS A 99 -7.63 -7.63 2.59
CA CYS A 99 -6.48 -8.39 3.08
C CYS A 99 -6.91 -9.45 4.09
N MET A 100 -7.76 -9.09 5.05
CA MET A 100 -8.31 -10.02 6.02
C MET A 100 -9.09 -11.16 5.37
N LYS A 101 -10.00 -10.82 4.45
CA LYS A 101 -10.83 -11.80 3.73
C LYS A 101 -9.99 -12.74 2.85
N LEU A 102 -8.95 -12.23 2.22
CA LEU A 102 -8.08 -12.98 1.30
C LEU A 102 -6.91 -13.64 2.02
N LYS A 103 -6.83 -13.54 3.34
CA LYS A 103 -5.75 -14.08 4.17
C LYS A 103 -4.36 -13.64 3.69
N LYS A 104 -4.18 -12.33 3.58
CA LYS A 104 -2.93 -11.67 3.20
C LYS A 104 -2.34 -10.91 4.39
N ASP A 105 -1.02 -10.86 4.45
CA ASP A 105 -0.32 -10.03 5.43
C ASP A 105 -0.63 -8.56 5.17
N VAL A 106 -1.02 -7.84 6.20
CA VAL A 106 -1.33 -6.40 6.11
C VAL A 106 -0.84 -5.64 7.32
N MET A 107 -0.21 -4.51 7.05
CA MET A 107 0.17 -3.52 8.04
C MET A 107 -0.49 -2.20 7.69
N TYR A 108 -1.13 -1.55 8.66
CA TYR A 108 -1.42 -0.14 8.55
C TYR A 108 -0.62 0.64 9.59
N ILE A 109 -0.12 1.78 9.21
CA ILE A 109 0.74 2.59 10.07
C ILE A 109 0.56 4.07 9.77
N ASP A 110 0.47 4.85 10.83
CA ASP A 110 0.46 6.29 10.75
C ASP A 110 1.88 6.82 10.52
N ILE A 111 2.03 7.62 9.47
CA ILE A 111 3.34 8.14 9.07
C ILE A 111 3.93 9.18 10.02
N ASN A 112 3.11 9.78 10.90
CA ASN A 112 3.52 10.81 11.84
C ASN A 112 3.82 10.24 13.23
N THR A 113 2.93 9.40 13.74
CA THR A 113 3.07 8.81 15.09
C THR A 113 3.82 7.50 15.10
N HIS A 114 3.97 6.86 13.94
CA HIS A 114 4.53 5.51 13.77
C HIS A 114 3.74 4.43 14.53
N ILE A 115 2.50 4.72 14.89
CA ILE A 115 1.58 3.78 15.54
C ILE A 115 0.73 3.10 14.47
N GLY A 116 0.48 1.83 14.67
CA GLY A 116 -0.30 1.07 13.71
C GLY A 116 -0.63 -0.34 14.18
N SER A 117 -0.91 -1.20 13.23
CA SER A 117 -1.21 -2.60 13.51
C SER A 117 -0.75 -3.48 12.36
N PHE A 118 -0.39 -4.70 12.69
CA PHE A 118 -0.05 -5.74 11.73
C PHE A 118 -0.94 -6.96 11.96
N HIS A 119 -1.46 -7.50 10.88
CA HIS A 119 -2.18 -8.75 10.85
C HIS A 119 -1.47 -9.76 9.96
N ASP A 120 -1.07 -10.87 10.57
CA ASP A 120 -0.42 -11.99 9.88
C ASP A 120 -1.48 -12.86 9.21
N LYS A 121 -1.25 -13.26 7.97
CA LYS A 121 -2.15 -14.11 7.17
C LYS A 121 -2.46 -15.47 7.81
N THR A 122 -1.61 -15.94 8.72
CA THR A 122 -1.77 -17.23 9.42
C THR A 122 -2.63 -17.10 10.67
N TRP A 123 -2.93 -15.86 11.12
CA TRP A 123 -3.70 -15.63 12.32
C TRP A 123 -5.21 -15.71 12.06
N SER A 124 -5.95 -16.08 13.10
CA SER A 124 -7.40 -15.99 13.08
C SER A 124 -7.87 -14.53 13.09
N TYR A 125 -9.10 -14.32 12.62
CA TYR A 125 -9.74 -13.01 12.64
C TYR A 125 -9.71 -12.40 14.06
N GLY A 126 -9.26 -11.15 14.16
CA GLY A 126 -9.14 -10.43 15.43
C GLY A 126 -7.76 -10.49 16.10
N ASN A 127 -6.86 -11.34 15.64
CA ASN A 127 -5.47 -11.36 16.13
C ASN A 127 -4.63 -10.33 15.37
N THR A 128 -4.29 -9.24 16.02
CA THR A 128 -3.44 -8.20 15.49
C THR A 128 -2.30 -7.88 16.45
N ARG A 129 -1.13 -7.59 15.90
CA ARG A 129 -0.01 -7.07 16.67
C ARG A 129 0.00 -5.55 16.57
N VAL A 130 -0.04 -4.89 17.73
CA VAL A 130 0.08 -3.43 17.80
C VAL A 130 1.52 -3.01 17.45
N ILE A 131 1.64 -2.01 16.60
CA ILE A 131 2.90 -1.35 16.25
C ILE A 131 2.97 -0.06 17.05
N GLN A 132 4.06 0.11 17.80
CA GLN A 132 4.26 1.27 18.67
C GLN A 132 5.44 2.15 18.25
N SER A 133 6.23 1.69 17.29
CA SER A 133 7.37 2.44 16.76
C SER A 133 7.73 1.96 15.35
N ILE A 134 8.51 2.77 14.66
CA ILE A 134 9.03 2.42 13.33
C ILE A 134 9.95 1.19 13.40
N GLU A 135 10.72 1.03 14.48
CA GLU A 135 11.59 -0.12 14.69
C GLU A 135 10.79 -1.42 14.76
N SER A 136 9.69 -1.43 15.54
CA SER A 136 8.82 -2.61 15.62
C SER A 136 8.17 -2.95 14.29
N ALA A 137 7.81 -1.95 13.48
CA ALA A 137 7.32 -2.15 12.12
C ALA A 137 8.39 -2.74 11.19
N ARG A 138 9.62 -2.21 11.27
CA ARG A 138 10.77 -2.73 10.49
C ARG A 138 11.09 -4.17 10.82
N GLU A 139 11.08 -4.55 12.08
CA GLU A 139 11.30 -5.94 12.51
C GLU A 139 10.27 -6.88 11.89
N ILE A 140 8.99 -6.49 11.89
CA ILE A 140 7.93 -7.27 11.26
C ILE A 140 8.21 -7.44 9.76
N ILE A 141 8.49 -6.35 9.05
CA ILE A 141 8.76 -6.37 7.61
C ILE A 141 9.97 -7.26 7.29
N LYS A 142 11.06 -7.11 8.05
CA LYS A 142 12.27 -7.92 7.88
C LYS A 142 12.05 -9.41 8.16
N SER A 143 11.09 -9.75 9.00
CA SER A 143 10.73 -11.14 9.29
C SER A 143 9.93 -11.81 8.17
N LYS A 144 9.46 -11.04 7.20
CA LYS A 144 8.64 -11.51 6.07
C LYS A 144 9.47 -11.60 4.80
N ASN A 145 9.23 -12.65 4.02
CA ASN A 145 9.80 -12.78 2.68
C ASN A 145 8.89 -12.07 1.67
N ILE A 146 9.06 -10.75 1.53
CA ILE A 146 8.21 -9.91 0.68
C ILE A 146 8.86 -9.79 -0.70
N GLN A 147 8.28 -10.45 -1.69
CA GLN A 147 8.68 -10.31 -3.09
C GLN A 147 7.90 -9.17 -3.76
N VAL A 148 6.59 -9.10 -3.53
CA VAL A 148 5.70 -8.08 -4.10
C VAL A 148 5.03 -7.32 -2.97
N LEU A 149 5.39 -6.04 -2.84
CA LEU A 149 4.81 -5.12 -1.86
C LEU A 149 3.71 -4.29 -2.52
N ASN A 150 2.50 -4.35 -2.00
CA ASN A 150 1.42 -3.41 -2.34
C ASN A 150 1.49 -2.21 -1.38
N VAL A 151 1.77 -1.03 -1.93
CA VAL A 151 1.73 0.22 -1.17
C VAL A 151 0.41 0.92 -1.47
N ALA A 152 -0.38 1.13 -0.43
CA ALA A 152 -1.65 1.82 -0.46
C ALA A 152 -1.67 2.92 0.61
N GLY A 153 -2.57 3.89 0.49
CA GLY A 153 -2.67 4.92 1.52
C GLY A 153 -3.76 5.94 1.26
N GLN A 154 -3.89 6.87 2.18
CA GLN A 154 -4.84 7.96 2.07
C GLN A 154 -4.40 8.97 1.01
N ARG A 155 -5.37 9.53 0.27
CA ARG A 155 -5.10 10.53 -0.78
C ARG A 155 -4.54 11.83 -0.23
N GLU A 156 -4.93 12.17 0.98
CA GLU A 156 -4.63 13.42 1.66
C GLU A 156 -3.21 13.45 2.25
N ILE A 157 -2.50 12.33 2.21
CA ILE A 157 -1.11 12.27 2.65
C ILE A 157 -0.25 13.03 1.64
N ASN A 158 0.62 13.91 2.16
CA ASN A 158 1.67 14.49 1.33
C ASN A 158 2.63 13.36 0.90
N GLU A 159 2.78 13.18 -0.40
CA GLU A 159 3.55 12.08 -0.98
C GLU A 159 5.04 12.13 -0.64
N TYR A 160 5.61 13.30 -0.41
CA TYR A 160 7.02 13.45 -0.02
C TYR A 160 7.25 13.07 1.44
N ASN A 161 6.32 13.43 2.35
CA ASN A 161 6.37 12.98 3.75
C ASN A 161 6.20 11.46 3.83
N ALA A 162 5.31 10.90 3.01
CA ALA A 162 5.13 9.46 2.93
C ALA A 162 6.35 8.75 2.32
N LEU A 163 7.01 9.35 1.34
CA LEU A 163 8.26 8.85 0.79
C LEU A 163 9.36 8.81 1.86
N GLU A 164 9.56 9.91 2.60
CA GLU A 164 10.53 9.95 3.70
C GLU A 164 10.24 8.89 4.76
N PHE A 165 8.96 8.68 5.07
CA PHE A 165 8.53 7.62 5.97
C PHE A 165 8.85 6.22 5.41
N LEU A 166 8.57 5.96 4.14
CA LEU A 166 8.91 4.68 3.49
C LEU A 166 10.41 4.41 3.52
N GLU A 167 11.24 5.43 3.33
CA GLU A 167 12.69 5.32 3.45
C GLU A 167 13.11 4.89 4.85
N LYS A 168 12.56 5.51 5.87
CA LYS A 168 12.81 5.12 7.28
C LYS A 168 12.32 3.71 7.59
N LEU A 169 11.22 3.29 6.98
CA LEU A 169 10.60 2.00 7.26
C LEU A 169 11.27 0.84 6.52
N LEU A 170 11.65 1.03 5.25
CA LEU A 170 12.06 -0.05 4.37
C LEU A 170 13.58 -0.17 4.19
N LEU A 171 14.33 0.86 4.55
CA LEU A 171 15.81 0.87 4.50
C LEU A 171 16.42 0.71 5.88
#